data_690156870d96f4b48620fa99bdba1078
#
_entry.id   690156870d96f4b48620fa99bdba1078
#
_cell.length_a   1.000
_cell.length_b   1.000
_cell.length_c   1.000
_cell.angle_alpha   90.00
_cell.angle_beta   90.00
_cell.angle_gamma   90.00
#
_symmetry.space_group_name_H-M   'P 1'
#
loop_
_entity.id
_entity.type
_entity.pdbx_description
1 polymer ?
#
loop_
_entity_poly.entity_id
_entity_poly.type
_entity_poly.pdbx_seq_one_letter_code
_entity_poly.pdbx_strand_id
1 'polypeptide(L)'
;MAVLDQETFEYLLPLAYQWARNIENFVLQHGSPLPRRQVTDARQVGVKDICRVRVLAVDRMPLPEEPALAEASRRTQIITDSCRAIAIGHAVVLRADAWGDRELFLHQLVHVAQCERSGGLEQWVRHYLVDRTNCPNFTIGAFEEEARRIAREICAAEAAA
;
A
#
# COMPACT_ATOMS: atom_id res chain seq x y z
N MET A 1 -20.43 -1.80 -12.49
CA MET A 1 -19.73 -1.32 -13.70
C MET A 1 -18.28 -1.10 -13.34
N ALA A 2 -17.35 -1.69 -14.06
CA ALA A 2 -15.93 -1.49 -13.79
C ALA A 2 -15.60 0.01 -13.93
N VAL A 3 -14.77 0.54 -13.04
CA VAL A 3 -14.36 1.95 -13.04
C VAL A 3 -13.48 2.28 -14.26
N LEU A 4 -12.78 1.27 -14.77
CA LEU A 4 -11.96 1.32 -15.99
C LEU A 4 -12.36 0.16 -16.90
N ASP A 5 -12.42 0.42 -18.22
CA ASP A 5 -12.53 -0.67 -19.19
C ASP A 5 -11.21 -1.44 -19.33
N GLN A 6 -11.28 -2.63 -19.93
CA GLN A 6 -10.14 -3.53 -20.02
C GLN A 6 -8.96 -2.92 -20.81
N GLU A 7 -9.25 -2.23 -21.90
CA GLU A 7 -8.20 -1.61 -22.74
C GLU A 7 -7.46 -0.51 -21.99
N THR A 8 -8.20 0.37 -21.34
CA THR A 8 -7.63 1.42 -20.47
C THR A 8 -6.83 0.81 -19.33
N PHE A 9 -7.32 -0.25 -18.70
CA PHE A 9 -6.60 -0.94 -17.62
C PHE A 9 -5.25 -1.49 -18.09
N GLU A 10 -5.22 -2.22 -19.20
CA GLU A 10 -3.97 -2.80 -19.73
C GLU A 10 -2.99 -1.73 -20.23
N TYR A 11 -3.48 -0.60 -20.72
CA TYR A 11 -2.64 0.56 -21.05
C TYR A 11 -1.99 1.19 -19.79
N LEU A 12 -2.76 1.34 -18.73
CA LEU A 12 -2.31 2.01 -17.50
C LEU A 12 -1.42 1.13 -16.62
N LEU A 13 -1.56 -0.19 -16.69
CA LEU A 13 -0.86 -1.12 -15.81
C LEU A 13 0.67 -0.97 -15.83
N PRO A 14 1.36 -0.91 -16.99
CA PRO A 14 2.81 -0.69 -17.00
C PRO A 14 3.22 0.69 -16.46
N LEU A 15 2.40 1.71 -16.64
CA LEU A 15 2.64 3.04 -16.07
C LEU A 15 2.51 3.02 -14.54
N ALA A 16 1.50 2.35 -14.02
CA ALA A 16 1.30 2.16 -12.59
C ALA A 16 2.45 1.36 -11.96
N TYR A 17 2.89 0.29 -12.62
CA TYR A 17 4.02 -0.50 -12.16
C TYR A 17 5.32 0.32 -12.14
N GLN A 18 5.59 1.09 -13.20
CA GLN A 18 6.79 1.93 -13.26
C GLN A 18 6.78 3.00 -12.16
N TRP A 19 5.63 3.64 -11.94
CA TRP A 19 5.47 4.60 -10.85
C TRP A 19 5.71 3.93 -9.48
N ALA A 20 5.08 2.80 -9.22
CA ALA A 20 5.24 2.05 -7.98
C ALA A 20 6.69 1.65 -7.74
N ARG A 21 7.38 1.16 -8.76
CA ARG A 21 8.79 0.78 -8.69
C ARG A 21 9.71 1.96 -8.39
N ASN A 22 9.44 3.13 -8.98
CA ASN A 22 10.20 4.34 -8.71
C ASN A 22 10.04 4.77 -7.24
N ILE A 23 8.82 4.72 -6.70
CA ILE A 23 8.55 5.02 -5.28
C ILE A 23 9.25 3.99 -4.38
N GLU A 24 9.12 2.70 -4.65
CA GLU A 24 9.80 1.67 -3.86
C GLU A 24 11.30 1.91 -3.83
N ASN A 25 11.93 2.07 -4.99
CA ASN A 25 13.38 2.30 -5.09
C ASN A 25 13.82 3.54 -4.31
N PHE A 26 13.09 4.64 -4.44
CA PHE A 26 13.39 5.87 -3.70
C PHE A 26 13.33 5.65 -2.18
N VAL A 27 12.28 5.01 -1.69
CA VAL A 27 12.10 4.74 -0.26
C VAL A 27 13.13 3.74 0.27
N LEU A 28 13.47 2.71 -0.51
CA LEU A 28 14.51 1.76 -0.12
C LEU A 28 15.89 2.43 0.03
N GLN A 29 16.15 3.48 -0.73
CA GLN A 29 17.41 4.23 -0.67
C GLN A 29 17.43 5.29 0.44
N HIS A 30 16.31 5.96 0.70
CA HIS A 30 16.25 7.15 1.56
C HIS A 30 15.46 6.93 2.86
N GLY A 31 14.67 5.88 2.94
CA GLY A 31 13.88 5.56 4.12
C GLY A 31 14.69 4.93 5.25
N SER A 32 14.12 4.94 6.43
CA SER A 32 14.71 4.33 7.63
C SER A 32 14.26 2.87 7.78
N PRO A 33 15.08 1.99 8.38
CA PRO A 33 14.64 0.65 8.75
C PRO A 33 13.54 0.71 9.81
N LEU A 34 12.78 -0.38 9.95
CA LEU A 34 11.73 -0.49 10.96
C LEU A 34 12.32 -0.36 12.38
N PRO A 35 11.74 0.48 13.26
CA PRO A 35 12.00 0.45 14.69
C PRO A 35 11.66 -0.92 15.30
N ARG A 36 12.27 -1.25 16.45
CA ARG A 36 12.13 -2.58 17.10
C ARG A 36 10.67 -3.03 17.26
N ARG A 37 9.78 -2.13 17.70
CA ARG A 37 8.35 -2.44 17.86
C ARG A 37 7.71 -2.82 16.50
N GLN A 38 8.00 -2.08 15.46
CA GLN A 38 7.47 -2.33 14.13
C GLN A 38 8.05 -3.59 13.47
N VAL A 39 9.26 -4.00 13.84
CA VAL A 39 9.81 -5.32 13.46
C VAL A 39 8.96 -6.45 14.03
N THR A 40 8.50 -6.32 15.27
CA THR A 40 7.59 -7.29 15.89
C THR A 40 6.24 -7.30 15.17
N ASP A 41 5.70 -6.13 14.86
CA ASP A 41 4.45 -5.99 14.10
C ASP A 41 4.57 -6.62 12.70
N ALA A 42 5.67 -6.38 12.00
CA ALA A 42 5.92 -6.96 10.68
C ALA A 42 5.96 -8.50 10.73
N ARG A 43 6.60 -9.07 11.74
CA ARG A 43 6.60 -10.52 11.98
C ARG A 43 5.20 -11.05 12.21
N GLN A 44 4.42 -10.36 13.04
CA GLN A 44 3.08 -10.78 13.42
C GLN A 44 2.12 -10.80 12.23
N VAL A 45 2.24 -9.86 11.30
CA VAL A 45 1.41 -9.82 10.08
C VAL A 45 1.96 -10.69 8.94
N GLY A 46 3.11 -11.33 9.11
CA GLY A 46 3.65 -12.32 8.18
C GLY A 46 4.61 -11.79 7.11
N VAL A 47 5.21 -10.60 7.33
CA VAL A 47 6.29 -10.11 6.48
C VAL A 47 7.51 -11.03 6.62
N LYS A 48 8.05 -11.49 5.51
CA LYS A 48 9.18 -12.43 5.47
C LYS A 48 10.53 -11.69 5.45
N ASP A 49 10.70 -10.74 4.54
CA ASP A 49 11.94 -9.97 4.39
C ASP A 49 11.86 -8.63 5.13
N ILE A 50 11.73 -8.71 6.46
CA ILE A 50 11.59 -7.55 7.35
C ILE A 50 12.77 -6.59 7.24
N CYS A 51 13.98 -7.13 7.03
CA CYS A 51 15.20 -6.34 6.93
C CYS A 51 15.22 -5.42 5.71
N ARG A 52 14.44 -5.75 4.69
CA ARG A 52 14.30 -4.94 3.48
C ARG A 52 13.33 -3.77 3.65
N VAL A 53 12.37 -3.88 4.56
CA VAL A 53 11.35 -2.85 4.73
C VAL A 53 11.97 -1.51 5.13
N ARG A 54 11.55 -0.43 4.45
CA ARG A 54 11.93 0.95 4.77
C ARG A 54 10.70 1.82 4.91
N VAL A 55 10.80 2.77 5.82
CA VAL A 55 9.75 3.75 6.10
C VAL A 55 10.25 5.15 5.78
N LEU A 56 9.45 5.91 5.07
CA LEU A 56 9.71 7.32 4.77
C LEU A 56 8.53 8.17 5.21
N ALA A 57 8.80 9.15 6.07
CA ALA A 57 7.81 10.17 6.40
C ALA A 57 7.86 11.30 5.36
N VAL A 58 6.68 11.74 4.91
CA VAL A 58 6.53 12.80 3.91
C VAL A 58 5.49 13.82 4.36
N ASP A 59 5.60 15.05 3.88
CA ASP A 59 4.58 16.08 4.12
C ASP A 59 3.35 15.87 3.22
N ARG A 60 3.58 15.38 2.00
CA ARG A 60 2.55 15.07 1.01
C ARG A 60 2.79 13.71 0.39
N MET A 61 1.68 12.97 0.16
CA MET A 61 1.76 11.70 -0.57
C MET A 61 2.27 11.90 -1.99
N PRO A 62 3.19 11.04 -2.46
CA PRO A 62 3.58 11.03 -3.86
C PRO A 62 2.40 10.59 -4.72
N LEU A 63 1.99 11.44 -5.65
CA LEU A 63 0.93 11.14 -6.61
C LEU A 63 1.55 10.88 -7.99
N PRO A 64 0.89 10.07 -8.85
CA PRO A 64 1.35 9.91 -10.22
C PRO A 64 1.33 11.24 -10.98
N GLU A 65 2.42 11.57 -11.68
CA GLU A 65 2.55 12.79 -12.48
C GLU A 65 2.23 12.53 -13.96
N GLU A 66 2.33 11.28 -14.42
CA GLU A 66 1.94 10.92 -15.78
C GLU A 66 0.45 11.19 -15.98
N PRO A 67 0.04 11.98 -17.03
CA PRO A 67 -1.33 12.52 -17.12
C PRO A 67 -2.44 11.45 -17.11
N ALA A 68 -2.27 10.36 -17.85
CA ALA A 68 -3.28 9.31 -17.92
C ALA A 68 -3.41 8.56 -16.59
N LEU A 69 -2.28 8.27 -15.93
CA LEU A 69 -2.26 7.62 -14.64
C LEU A 69 -2.80 8.54 -13.53
N ALA A 70 -2.48 9.82 -13.57
CA ALA A 70 -3.01 10.83 -12.65
C ALA A 70 -4.53 10.95 -12.76
N GLU A 71 -5.07 10.97 -13.97
CA GLU A 71 -6.52 10.98 -14.20
C GLU A 71 -7.19 9.72 -13.69
N ALA A 72 -6.63 8.55 -13.99
CA ALA A 72 -7.14 7.28 -13.49
C ALA A 72 -7.11 7.23 -11.95
N SER A 73 -6.06 7.71 -11.32
CA SER A 73 -5.94 7.81 -9.86
C SER A 73 -7.05 8.69 -9.25
N ARG A 74 -7.35 9.83 -9.85
CA ARG A 74 -8.47 10.69 -9.44
C ARG A 74 -9.84 10.01 -9.59
N ARG A 75 -10.04 9.28 -10.68
CA ARG A 75 -11.32 8.58 -10.94
C ARG A 75 -11.53 7.38 -10.02
N THR A 76 -10.48 6.62 -9.77
CA THR A 76 -10.55 5.39 -8.95
C THR A 76 -10.43 5.65 -7.45
N GLN A 77 -9.92 6.82 -7.06
CA GLN A 77 -9.65 7.18 -5.67
C GLN A 77 -8.73 6.19 -4.94
N ILE A 78 -7.87 5.48 -5.68
CA ILE A 78 -6.94 4.51 -5.09
C ILE A 78 -5.81 5.22 -4.34
N ILE A 79 -5.25 6.26 -4.95
CA ILE A 79 -4.26 7.14 -4.30
C ILE A 79 -4.71 8.58 -4.47
N THR A 80 -4.83 9.29 -3.35
CA THR A 80 -5.31 10.68 -3.31
C THR A 80 -4.48 11.51 -2.33
N ASP A 81 -4.61 12.82 -2.37
CA ASP A 81 -3.99 13.74 -1.41
C ASP A 81 -4.44 13.45 0.04
N SER A 82 -5.59 12.84 0.22
CA SER A 82 -6.12 12.47 1.54
C SER A 82 -5.52 11.18 2.10
N CYS A 83 -4.81 10.39 1.30
CA CYS A 83 -4.12 9.21 1.79
C CYS A 83 -3.10 9.60 2.86
N ARG A 84 -3.11 8.89 3.98
CA ARG A 84 -2.19 9.12 5.09
C ARG A 84 -1.01 8.17 5.10
N ALA A 85 -1.13 7.05 4.41
CA ALA A 85 -0.07 6.05 4.25
C ALA A 85 -0.29 5.23 2.98
N ILE A 86 0.80 4.74 2.41
CA ILE A 86 0.78 3.74 1.33
C ILE A 86 1.92 2.73 1.54
N ALA A 87 1.69 1.49 1.14
CA ALA A 87 2.73 0.47 1.05
C ALA A 87 2.91 0.05 -0.42
N ILE A 88 4.14 0.04 -0.87
CA ILE A 88 4.51 -0.33 -2.25
C ILE A 88 5.73 -1.24 -2.17
N GLY A 89 5.56 -2.54 -2.40
CA GLY A 89 6.62 -3.51 -2.21
C GLY A 89 7.07 -3.54 -0.75
N HIS A 90 8.34 -3.29 -0.51
CA HIS A 90 8.93 -3.17 0.84
C HIS A 90 9.04 -1.72 1.32
N ALA A 91 8.47 -0.79 0.59
CA ALA A 91 8.43 0.62 0.97
C ALA A 91 7.12 0.96 1.67
N VAL A 92 7.21 1.63 2.81
CA VAL A 92 6.07 2.24 3.51
C VAL A 92 6.28 3.75 3.52
N VAL A 93 5.34 4.49 2.94
CA VAL A 93 5.32 5.95 2.96
C VAL A 93 4.23 6.38 3.91
N LEU A 94 4.59 7.19 4.89
CA LEU A 94 3.68 7.77 5.88
C LEU A 94 3.66 9.28 5.75
N ARG A 95 2.46 9.86 5.72
CA ARG A 95 2.35 11.30 5.92
C ARG A 95 2.73 11.65 7.36
N ALA A 96 3.47 12.73 7.56
CA ALA A 96 4.06 13.08 8.85
C ALA A 96 3.03 13.16 10.00
N ASP A 97 1.79 13.60 9.71
CA ASP A 97 0.68 13.64 10.67
C ASP A 97 0.09 12.26 11.04
N ALA A 98 0.47 11.22 10.30
CA ALA A 98 0.08 9.84 10.57
C ALA A 98 1.14 9.06 11.38
N TRP A 99 2.27 9.70 11.69
CA TRP A 99 3.32 9.09 12.50
C TRP A 99 2.78 8.76 13.90
N GLY A 100 2.89 7.50 14.29
CA GLY A 100 2.34 7.03 15.58
C GLY A 100 0.94 6.40 15.49
N ASP A 101 0.26 6.49 14.36
CA ASP A 101 -0.99 5.75 14.11
C ASP A 101 -0.66 4.26 13.86
N ARG A 102 -0.72 3.48 14.94
CA ARG A 102 -0.29 2.08 14.92
C ARG A 102 -1.20 1.19 14.07
N GLU A 103 -2.51 1.39 14.13
CA GLU A 103 -3.45 0.61 13.30
C GLU A 103 -3.19 0.85 11.82
N LEU A 104 -3.00 2.11 11.42
CA LEU A 104 -2.66 2.47 10.06
C LEU A 104 -1.33 1.84 9.63
N PHE A 105 -0.32 1.85 10.50
CA PHE A 105 0.98 1.26 10.19
C PHE A 105 0.91 -0.27 10.03
N LEU A 106 0.21 -0.96 10.92
CA LEU A 106 -0.06 -2.39 10.80
C LEU A 106 -0.76 -2.72 9.48
N HIS A 107 -1.75 -1.94 9.09
CA HIS A 107 -2.43 -2.06 7.80
C HIS A 107 -1.42 -2.01 6.62
N GLN A 108 -0.47 -1.08 6.65
CA GLN A 108 0.56 -1.00 5.61
C GLN A 108 1.50 -2.22 5.63
N LEU A 109 1.86 -2.72 6.79
CA LEU A 109 2.69 -3.93 6.90
C LEU A 109 1.96 -5.18 6.38
N VAL A 110 0.64 -5.26 6.51
CA VAL A 110 -0.15 -6.33 5.86
C VAL A 110 -0.01 -6.24 4.34
N HIS A 111 -0.07 -5.05 3.76
CA HIS A 111 0.16 -4.88 2.31
C HIS A 111 1.57 -5.30 1.88
N VAL A 112 2.59 -5.07 2.69
CA VAL A 112 3.94 -5.60 2.43
C VAL A 112 3.91 -7.14 2.37
N ALA A 113 3.29 -7.79 3.35
CA ALA A 113 3.16 -9.25 3.37
C ALA A 113 2.36 -9.78 2.18
N GLN A 114 1.29 -9.10 1.79
CA GLN A 114 0.50 -9.42 0.60
C GLN A 114 1.33 -9.32 -0.69
N CYS A 115 2.16 -8.29 -0.81
CA CYS A 115 3.07 -8.14 -1.95
C CYS A 115 4.04 -9.33 -2.05
N GLU A 116 4.64 -9.75 -0.94
CA GLU A 116 5.51 -10.92 -0.91
C GLU A 116 4.78 -12.20 -1.31
N ARG A 117 3.55 -12.41 -0.82
CA ARG A 117 2.72 -13.58 -1.19
C ARG A 117 2.29 -13.56 -2.65
N SER A 118 2.17 -12.40 -3.24
CA SER A 118 1.80 -12.23 -4.67
C SER A 118 2.95 -12.57 -5.65
N GLY A 119 4.17 -12.73 -5.16
CA GLY A 119 5.34 -13.01 -5.98
C GLY A 119 6.17 -11.77 -6.34
N GLY A 120 5.91 -10.64 -5.70
CA GLY A 120 6.66 -9.40 -5.87
C GLY A 120 5.81 -8.22 -6.35
N LEU A 121 6.48 -7.08 -6.56
CA LEU A 121 5.81 -5.80 -6.81
C LEU A 121 4.94 -5.81 -8.08
N GLU A 122 5.41 -6.39 -9.18
CA GLU A 122 4.67 -6.37 -10.44
C GLU A 122 3.34 -7.15 -10.34
N GLN A 123 3.41 -8.36 -9.81
CA GLN A 123 2.23 -9.19 -9.57
C GLN A 123 1.30 -8.54 -8.55
N TRP A 124 1.86 -7.95 -7.51
CA TRP A 124 1.10 -7.22 -6.49
C TRP A 124 0.34 -6.03 -7.08
N VAL A 125 1.01 -5.18 -7.85
CA VAL A 125 0.36 -4.02 -8.51
C VAL A 125 -0.80 -4.48 -9.38
N ARG A 126 -0.60 -5.51 -10.20
CA ARG A 126 -1.67 -6.05 -11.05
C ARG A 126 -2.84 -6.59 -10.22
N HIS A 127 -2.58 -7.46 -9.26
CA HIS A 127 -3.63 -8.08 -8.43
C HIS A 127 -4.39 -7.04 -7.61
N TYR A 128 -3.67 -6.10 -7.00
CA TYR A 128 -4.28 -5.03 -6.20
C TYR A 128 -5.17 -4.12 -7.06
N LEU A 129 -4.71 -3.70 -8.23
CA LEU A 129 -5.49 -2.86 -9.13
C LEU A 129 -6.71 -3.60 -9.70
N VAL A 130 -6.58 -4.88 -10.05
CA VAL A 130 -7.72 -5.70 -10.46
C VAL A 130 -8.76 -5.80 -9.34
N ASP A 131 -8.31 -6.09 -8.12
CA ASP A 131 -9.18 -6.16 -6.95
C ASP A 131 -9.92 -4.84 -6.70
N ARG A 132 -9.21 -3.71 -6.76
CA ARG A 132 -9.76 -2.37 -6.53
C ARG A 132 -10.69 -1.88 -7.63
N THR A 133 -10.39 -2.15 -8.90
CA THR A 133 -11.19 -1.66 -10.03
C THR A 133 -12.41 -2.51 -10.32
N ASN A 134 -12.44 -3.76 -9.87
CA ASN A 134 -13.58 -4.67 -10.03
C ASN A 134 -14.56 -4.62 -8.85
N CYS A 135 -14.28 -3.85 -7.80
CA CYS A 135 -15.20 -3.71 -6.67
C CYS A 135 -16.43 -2.89 -7.06
N PRO A 136 -17.65 -3.43 -6.96
CA PRO A 136 -18.87 -2.67 -7.24
C PRO A 136 -19.18 -1.68 -6.09
N ASN A 137 -19.78 -0.55 -6.45
CA ASN A 137 -20.47 0.35 -5.51
C ASN A 137 -19.67 0.81 -4.29
N PHE A 138 -18.42 1.27 -4.48
CA PHE A 138 -17.58 1.83 -3.41
C PHE A 138 -17.18 0.83 -2.31
N THR A 139 -17.36 -0.45 -2.53
CA THR A 139 -16.82 -1.48 -1.63
C THR A 139 -15.29 -1.49 -1.74
N ILE A 140 -14.64 -1.78 -0.64
CA ILE A 140 -13.20 -2.01 -0.63
C ILE A 140 -12.90 -3.42 -1.14
N GLY A 141 -11.75 -3.58 -1.82
CA GLY A 141 -11.32 -4.89 -2.31
C GLY A 141 -10.88 -5.83 -1.17
N ALA A 142 -10.71 -7.11 -1.52
CA ALA A 142 -10.36 -8.16 -0.57
C ALA A 142 -9.01 -7.90 0.14
N PHE A 143 -8.03 -7.32 -0.55
CA PHE A 143 -6.74 -6.96 0.04
C PHE A 143 -6.88 -5.87 1.11
N GLU A 144 -7.70 -4.87 0.85
CA GLU A 144 -7.99 -3.81 1.83
C GLU A 144 -8.78 -4.33 3.03
N GLU A 145 -9.77 -5.20 2.80
CA GLU A 145 -10.54 -5.84 3.88
C GLU A 145 -9.64 -6.68 4.78
N GLU A 146 -8.77 -7.51 4.21
CA GLU A 146 -7.80 -8.30 4.97
C GLU A 146 -6.89 -7.39 5.81
N ALA A 147 -6.33 -6.34 5.20
CA ALA A 147 -5.43 -5.43 5.90
C ALA A 147 -6.11 -4.72 7.08
N ARG A 148 -7.34 -4.21 6.87
CA ARG A 148 -8.13 -3.58 7.95
C ARG A 148 -8.46 -4.57 9.06
N ARG A 149 -8.92 -5.76 8.71
CA ARG A 149 -9.28 -6.78 9.69
C ARG A 149 -8.10 -7.16 10.57
N ILE A 150 -6.96 -7.50 9.97
CA ILE A 150 -5.76 -7.92 10.71
C ILE A 150 -5.25 -6.79 11.61
N ALA A 151 -5.15 -5.57 11.11
CA ALA A 151 -4.68 -4.42 11.89
C ALA A 151 -5.58 -4.17 13.12
N ARG A 152 -6.89 -4.20 12.94
CA ARG A 152 -7.87 -4.02 14.03
C ARG A 152 -7.82 -5.16 15.05
N GLU A 153 -7.74 -6.40 14.61
CA GLU A 153 -7.65 -7.57 15.50
C GLU A 153 -6.40 -7.50 16.39
N ILE A 154 -5.25 -7.12 15.84
CA ILE A 154 -4.00 -6.96 16.61
C ILE A 154 -4.15 -5.83 17.63
N CYS A 155 -4.64 -4.66 17.22
CA CYS A 155 -4.83 -3.54 18.13
C CYS A 155 -5.86 -3.84 19.23
N ALA A 156 -6.96 -4.53 18.89
CA ALA A 156 -7.98 -4.92 19.87
C ALA A 156 -7.46 -5.96 20.87
N ALA A 157 -6.68 -6.94 20.43
CA ALA A 157 -6.09 -7.94 21.31
C ALA A 157 -5.12 -7.32 22.33
N GLU A 158 -4.35 -6.33 21.93
CA GLU A 158 -3.45 -5.60 22.83
C GLU A 158 -4.19 -4.70 23.83
N ALA A 159 -5.29 -4.07 23.42
CA ALA A 159 -6.11 -3.25 24.32
C ALA A 159 -6.83 -4.08 25.39
N ALA A 160 -7.06 -5.38 25.12
CA ALA A 160 -7.69 -6.33 26.04
C ALA A 160 -6.72 -7.07 26.98
N ALA A 161 -5.40 -6.90 26.78
CA ALA A 161 -4.36 -7.58 27.55
C ALA A 161 -4.01 -6.88 28.88
#